data_bbcafd765e22d9114960350443118ef3
#
_entry.id   bbcafd765e22d9114960350443118ef3
#
_cell.length_a   1.000
_cell.length_b   1.000
_cell.length_c   1.000
_cell.angle_alpha   90.00
_cell.angle_beta   90.00
_cell.angle_gamma   90.00
#
_symmetry.space_group_name_H-M   'P 1'
#
loop_
_entity.id
_entity.type
_entity.pdbx_description
1 polymer ?
#
loop_
_entity_poly.entity_id
_entity_poly.type
_entity_poly.pdbx_seq_one_letter_code
_entity_poly.pdbx_strand_id
1 'polypeptide(L)'
;MLGNWTGERLHRKQLKESIITANIEIRLFESEQTPPPGCYIGLRVFLFDNWEMVWSDETTKGIETIEPGAISNDQLNNSDFTIGFEFSEKVVSLARIANGEGAACKVESKSLYFIFKVPDTLEGYSVIEVIRNGWCKSCKVQFATYYENRDFVRFSRMKDGTKTAFVFNVIKVAEITSLLLQAKEGYFDITPLREYCKKQRPIYRLKVYGLDHFERVAQNGEKLYIPGANPYVIHAFAYLHDLERNDNVKDPGHGERTAKLIDRIRGKYLTDFSDAEIQLLKDACRLHETTTQTGNRTIDICLDADRLDLPRLGIYPDPDTMATEKGALLAAELSRNK
;
A
#
# COMPACT_ATOMS: atom_id res chain seq x y z
N MET A 1 0.24 -26.79 -4.28
CA MET A 1 0.35 -28.28 -4.21
C MET A 1 0.69 -28.76 -5.62
N LEU A 2 1.98 -28.94 -5.90
CA LEU A 2 2.43 -29.59 -7.13
C LEU A 2 2.28 -31.10 -6.90
N GLY A 3 1.30 -31.70 -7.59
CA GLY A 3 1.08 -33.14 -7.58
C GLY A 3 2.33 -33.89 -8.07
N ASN A 4 2.54 -35.07 -7.49
CA ASN A 4 3.65 -35.98 -7.74
C ASN A 4 4.13 -36.02 -9.21
N TRP A 5 5.36 -35.59 -9.43
CA TRP A 5 6.10 -35.78 -10.69
C TRP A 5 6.58 -37.23 -10.80
N THR A 6 5.68 -38.19 -10.85
CA THR A 6 5.93 -39.55 -11.28
C THR A 6 5.46 -39.64 -12.74
N GLY A 7 6.40 -39.61 -13.68
CA GLY A 7 6.42 -40.09 -15.06
C GLY A 7 5.15 -40.26 -15.90
N GLU A 8 3.99 -39.79 -15.49
CA GLU A 8 2.75 -39.86 -16.27
C GLU A 8 2.67 -38.71 -17.27
N ARG A 9 2.31 -39.00 -18.49
CA ARG A 9 2.10 -38.08 -19.60
C ARG A 9 1.07 -37.01 -19.22
N LEU A 10 1.55 -35.86 -18.70
CA LEU A 10 0.73 -34.70 -18.45
C LEU A 10 0.26 -34.09 -19.76
N HIS A 11 -1.01 -33.78 -19.85
CA HIS A 11 -1.66 -33.23 -21.06
C HIS A 11 -1.05 -31.90 -21.48
N ARG A 12 -0.52 -31.81 -22.72
CA ARG A 12 0.28 -30.73 -23.34
C ARG A 12 -0.42 -29.36 -23.49
N LYS A 13 -1.46 -29.01 -22.73
CA LYS A 13 -2.27 -27.81 -22.98
C LYS A 13 -2.79 -27.07 -21.75
N GLN A 14 -2.30 -27.31 -20.55
CA GLN A 14 -2.76 -26.52 -19.41
C GLN A 14 -1.90 -25.28 -19.21
N LEU A 15 -2.54 -24.12 -19.37
CA LEU A 15 -2.01 -22.83 -18.94
C LEU A 15 -1.90 -22.84 -17.41
N LYS A 16 -0.76 -22.44 -16.87
CA LYS A 16 -0.55 -22.33 -15.41
C LYS A 16 -0.06 -20.94 -15.08
N GLU A 17 -0.58 -20.40 -14.02
CA GLU A 17 -0.12 -19.14 -13.46
C GLU A 17 1.12 -19.31 -12.61
N SER A 18 2.00 -18.32 -12.65
CA SER A 18 3.17 -18.19 -11.82
C SER A 18 3.37 -16.76 -11.38
N ILE A 19 4.18 -16.56 -10.35
CA ILE A 19 4.50 -15.25 -9.79
C ILE A 19 6.02 -15.15 -9.66
N ILE A 20 6.59 -14.08 -10.18
CA ILE A 20 7.99 -13.72 -9.94
C ILE A 20 8.04 -12.35 -9.29
N THR A 21 8.82 -12.24 -8.21
CA THR A 21 9.13 -10.97 -7.56
C THR A 21 10.31 -10.31 -8.28
N ALA A 22 10.07 -9.14 -8.86
CA ALA A 22 11.05 -8.38 -9.62
C ALA A 22 11.49 -7.11 -8.89
N ASN A 23 12.77 -6.75 -9.02
CA ASN A 23 13.25 -5.43 -8.65
C ASN A 23 12.68 -4.36 -9.56
N ILE A 24 12.50 -3.14 -9.04
CA ILE A 24 11.90 -2.04 -9.77
C ILE A 24 12.71 -0.76 -9.66
N GLU A 25 12.55 0.10 -10.66
CA GLU A 25 12.90 1.51 -10.63
C GLU A 25 11.62 2.32 -10.82
N ILE A 26 11.31 3.24 -9.92
CA ILE A 26 10.12 4.06 -9.98
C ILE A 26 10.51 5.53 -10.03
N ARG A 27 9.85 6.29 -10.90
CA ARG A 27 9.95 7.76 -10.98
C ARG A 27 8.56 8.35 -10.95
N LEU A 28 8.39 9.41 -10.15
CA LEU A 28 7.19 10.23 -10.14
C LEU A 28 7.40 11.42 -11.06
N PHE A 29 6.38 11.72 -11.84
CA PHE A 29 6.32 12.90 -12.71
C PHE A 29 5.07 13.69 -12.34
N GLU A 30 5.26 14.95 -11.95
CA GLU A 30 4.17 15.89 -11.73
C GLU A 30 4.06 16.79 -12.97
N SER A 31 2.87 16.83 -13.55
CA SER A 31 2.62 17.67 -14.72
C SER A 31 1.50 18.66 -14.41
N GLU A 32 1.86 19.93 -14.43
CA GLU A 32 0.89 21.02 -14.37
C GLU A 32 0.42 21.48 -15.77
N GLN A 33 1.19 21.16 -16.82
CA GLN A 33 1.05 21.77 -18.14
C GLN A 33 0.60 20.82 -19.26
N THR A 34 0.65 19.52 -19.07
CA THR A 34 0.18 18.56 -20.08
C THR A 34 -1.16 17.97 -19.66
N PRO A 35 -2.22 18.07 -20.49
CA PRO A 35 -3.49 17.41 -20.20
C PRO A 35 -3.39 15.87 -20.34
N PRO A 36 -3.98 15.11 -19.40
CA PRO A 36 -4.59 15.57 -18.17
C PRO A 36 -3.54 15.88 -17.10
N PRO A 37 -3.68 16.99 -16.32
CA PRO A 37 -2.80 17.27 -15.19
C PRO A 37 -2.89 16.13 -14.16
N GLY A 38 -1.83 15.90 -13.42
CA GLY A 38 -1.80 14.89 -12.38
C GLY A 38 -0.41 14.31 -12.11
N CYS A 39 -0.36 13.34 -11.22
CA CYS A 39 0.85 12.60 -10.93
C CYS A 39 0.93 11.33 -11.78
N TYR A 40 2.06 11.12 -12.39
CA TYR A 40 2.35 9.94 -13.21
C TYR A 40 3.44 9.10 -12.59
N ILE A 41 3.32 7.78 -12.71
CA ILE A 41 4.36 6.83 -12.36
C ILE A 41 5.03 6.34 -13.63
N GLY A 42 6.36 6.50 -13.71
CA GLY A 42 7.23 5.74 -14.59
C GLY A 42 7.76 4.53 -13.83
N LEU A 43 7.34 3.35 -14.21
CA LEU A 43 7.69 2.09 -13.57
C LEU A 43 8.54 1.26 -14.50
N ARG A 44 9.75 0.89 -14.05
CA ARG A 44 10.58 -0.11 -14.72
C ARG A 44 10.65 -1.35 -13.83
N VAL A 45 10.23 -2.48 -14.38
CA VAL A 45 10.23 -3.80 -13.73
C VAL A 45 11.33 -4.64 -14.33
N PHE A 46 12.38 -4.93 -13.57
CA PHE A 46 13.51 -5.77 -14.00
C PHE A 46 13.12 -7.24 -13.91
N LEU A 47 12.32 -7.69 -14.87
CA LEU A 47 11.73 -9.01 -14.90
C LEU A 47 12.68 -10.07 -15.43
N PHE A 48 13.44 -9.73 -16.48
CA PHE A 48 14.29 -10.69 -17.19
C PHE A 48 15.57 -10.95 -16.40
N ASP A 49 16.05 -12.20 -16.45
CA ASP A 49 17.18 -12.72 -15.67
C ASP A 49 16.96 -12.74 -14.13
N ASN A 50 15.75 -12.43 -13.66
CA ASN A 50 15.37 -12.71 -12.28
C ASN A 50 15.01 -14.18 -12.11
N TRP A 51 15.14 -14.65 -10.88
CA TRP A 51 14.74 -16.01 -10.51
C TRP A 51 13.91 -15.99 -9.24
N GLU A 52 12.98 -16.92 -9.15
CA GLU A 52 12.16 -17.17 -7.98
C GLU A 52 12.29 -18.61 -7.54
N MET A 53 12.38 -18.86 -6.24
CA MET A 53 12.38 -20.21 -5.71
C MET A 53 10.94 -20.66 -5.49
N VAL A 54 10.44 -21.49 -6.40
CA VAL A 54 9.03 -21.94 -6.38
C VAL A 54 8.76 -23.02 -5.35
N TRP A 55 9.80 -23.80 -4.96
CA TRP A 55 9.74 -24.79 -3.87
C TRP A 55 11.15 -25.20 -3.43
N SER A 56 11.28 -25.67 -2.19
CA SER A 56 12.52 -26.24 -1.67
C SER A 56 12.21 -27.26 -0.58
N ASP A 57 12.91 -28.39 -0.58
CA ASP A 57 12.94 -29.39 0.48
C ASP A 57 14.40 -29.69 0.91
N GLU A 58 14.64 -30.79 1.63
CA GLU A 58 15.98 -31.15 2.14
C GLU A 58 17.00 -31.43 1.02
N THR A 59 16.57 -32.00 -0.10
CA THR A 59 17.44 -32.53 -1.16
C THR A 59 17.28 -31.85 -2.49
N THR A 60 16.14 -31.15 -2.70
CA THR A 60 15.78 -30.58 -3.99
C THR A 60 15.23 -29.17 -3.86
N LYS A 61 15.29 -28.41 -4.95
CA LYS A 61 14.62 -27.10 -5.08
C LYS A 61 14.18 -26.85 -6.50
N GLY A 62 13.10 -26.09 -6.67
CA GLY A 62 12.63 -25.58 -7.94
C GLY A 62 12.94 -24.09 -8.07
N ILE A 63 13.50 -23.70 -9.19
CA ILE A 63 13.83 -22.31 -9.53
C ILE A 63 13.15 -21.98 -10.85
N GLU A 64 12.50 -20.82 -10.90
CA GLU A 64 11.90 -20.28 -12.10
C GLU A 64 12.59 -18.98 -12.50
N THR A 65 12.77 -18.77 -13.80
CA THR A 65 13.33 -17.54 -14.38
C THR A 65 12.64 -17.22 -15.71
N ILE A 66 12.60 -15.94 -16.07
CA ILE A 66 12.06 -15.48 -17.36
C ILE A 66 13.22 -14.95 -18.21
N GLU A 67 13.41 -15.54 -19.39
CA GLU A 67 14.46 -15.13 -20.31
C GLU A 67 14.12 -13.79 -21.02
N PRO A 68 15.13 -12.97 -21.35
CA PRO A 68 14.96 -11.84 -22.25
C PRO A 68 14.29 -12.27 -23.57
N GLY A 69 13.26 -11.52 -23.98
CA GLY A 69 12.47 -11.85 -25.17
C GLY A 69 11.28 -12.78 -24.94
N ALA A 70 11.09 -13.29 -23.73
CA ALA A 70 9.90 -14.09 -23.38
C ALA A 70 8.58 -13.32 -23.52
N ILE A 71 8.64 -11.99 -23.54
CA ILE A 71 7.52 -11.07 -23.76
C ILE A 71 7.89 -10.13 -24.90
N SER A 72 7.01 -9.99 -25.89
CA SER A 72 7.17 -9.01 -26.98
C SER A 72 6.38 -7.72 -26.71
N ASN A 73 6.75 -6.63 -27.40
CA ASN A 73 5.98 -5.38 -27.34
C ASN A 73 4.53 -5.56 -27.81
N ASP A 74 4.33 -6.30 -28.89
CA ASP A 74 2.99 -6.58 -29.43
C ASP A 74 2.15 -7.36 -28.43
N GLN A 75 2.72 -8.34 -27.76
CA GLN A 75 2.07 -9.11 -26.72
C GLN A 75 1.70 -8.22 -25.52
N LEU A 76 2.65 -7.39 -25.03
CA LEU A 76 2.43 -6.50 -23.92
C LEU A 76 1.33 -5.48 -24.22
N ASN A 77 1.34 -4.88 -25.42
CA ASN A 77 0.34 -3.91 -25.85
C ASN A 77 -1.05 -4.50 -26.09
N ASN A 78 -1.16 -5.78 -26.39
CA ASN A 78 -2.43 -6.49 -26.61
C ASN A 78 -2.91 -7.27 -25.37
N SER A 79 -2.21 -7.14 -24.24
CA SER A 79 -2.60 -7.76 -22.98
C SER A 79 -3.72 -6.99 -22.27
N ASP A 80 -4.47 -7.69 -21.41
CA ASP A 80 -5.43 -7.09 -20.50
C ASP A 80 -5.07 -7.48 -19.07
N PHE A 81 -4.49 -6.55 -18.31
CA PHE A 81 -4.09 -6.79 -16.92
C PHE A 81 -4.11 -5.52 -16.09
N THR A 82 -4.06 -5.70 -14.77
CA THR A 82 -4.06 -4.60 -13.79
C THR A 82 -2.66 -4.35 -13.28
N ILE A 83 -2.27 -3.07 -13.19
CA ILE A 83 -1.17 -2.59 -12.36
C ILE A 83 -1.79 -2.12 -11.05
N GLY A 84 -1.39 -2.70 -9.94
CA GLY A 84 -1.90 -2.39 -8.62
C GLY A 84 -0.79 -2.19 -7.60
N PHE A 85 -1.17 -1.75 -6.42
CA PHE A 85 -0.32 -1.69 -5.24
C PHE A 85 -0.90 -2.61 -4.16
N GLU A 86 -0.09 -3.53 -3.65
CA GLU A 86 -0.48 -4.48 -2.62
C GLU A 86 -0.17 -3.87 -1.24
N PHE A 87 -1.21 -3.49 -0.53
CA PHE A 87 -1.18 -3.28 0.92
C PHE A 87 -1.54 -4.61 1.60
N SER A 88 -1.13 -4.83 2.84
CA SER A 88 -1.20 -6.13 3.55
C SER A 88 -2.45 -7.00 3.27
N GLU A 89 -3.63 -6.43 3.16
CA GLU A 89 -4.89 -7.15 2.92
C GLU A 89 -5.71 -6.60 1.73
N LYS A 90 -5.23 -5.58 1.03
CA LYS A 90 -5.96 -4.89 -0.04
C LYS A 90 -5.06 -4.59 -1.22
N VAL A 91 -5.57 -4.82 -2.41
CA VAL A 91 -4.93 -4.35 -3.65
C VAL A 91 -5.64 -3.09 -4.13
N VAL A 92 -4.88 -2.01 -4.28
CA VAL A 92 -5.34 -0.76 -4.89
C VAL A 92 -5.01 -0.80 -6.37
N SER A 93 -6.03 -0.70 -7.23
CA SER A 93 -5.83 -0.60 -8.67
C SER A 93 -5.27 0.77 -9.04
N LEU A 94 -4.12 0.80 -9.70
CA LEU A 94 -3.48 2.03 -10.18
C LEU A 94 -3.75 2.30 -11.65
N ALA A 95 -3.68 1.26 -12.47
CA ALA A 95 -3.99 1.32 -13.89
C ALA A 95 -4.48 -0.04 -14.39
N ARG A 96 -5.33 -0.03 -15.42
CA ARG A 96 -5.65 -1.21 -16.19
C ARG A 96 -5.09 -1.01 -17.59
N ILE A 97 -4.34 -1.96 -18.07
CA ILE A 97 -3.88 -2.03 -19.45
C ILE A 97 -4.84 -2.93 -20.19
N ALA A 98 -5.52 -2.38 -21.18
CA ALA A 98 -6.43 -3.13 -22.01
C ALA A 98 -6.26 -2.67 -23.47
N ASN A 99 -5.73 -3.55 -24.33
CA ASN A 99 -5.50 -3.28 -25.75
C ASN A 99 -4.71 -1.97 -26.01
N GLY A 100 -3.65 -1.72 -25.21
CA GLY A 100 -2.79 -0.53 -25.33
C GLY A 100 -3.33 0.74 -24.70
N GLU A 101 -4.48 0.68 -24.04
CA GLU A 101 -5.02 1.81 -23.27
C GLU A 101 -4.65 1.74 -21.79
N GLY A 102 -4.69 2.87 -21.09
CA GLY A 102 -4.48 2.99 -19.65
C GLY A 102 -3.04 3.22 -19.21
N ALA A 103 -2.05 2.73 -19.94
CA ALA A 103 -0.63 3.02 -19.72
C ALA A 103 0.15 2.94 -21.04
N ALA A 104 1.15 3.80 -21.19
CA ALA A 104 2.18 3.57 -22.19
C ALA A 104 3.13 2.47 -21.68
N CYS A 105 3.38 1.45 -22.49
CA CYS A 105 4.23 0.34 -22.08
C CYS A 105 5.24 -0.05 -23.18
N LYS A 106 6.39 -0.60 -22.74
CA LYS A 106 7.47 -1.01 -23.61
C LYS A 106 8.27 -2.15 -23.00
N VAL A 107 8.63 -3.12 -23.83
CA VAL A 107 9.63 -4.14 -23.49
C VAL A 107 11.03 -3.60 -23.79
N GLU A 108 11.89 -3.66 -22.82
CA GLU A 108 13.32 -3.33 -22.91
C GLU A 108 14.16 -4.60 -22.76
N SER A 109 15.48 -4.52 -22.98
CA SER A 109 16.36 -5.69 -22.97
C SER A 109 16.35 -6.48 -21.65
N LYS A 110 16.14 -5.81 -20.52
CA LYS A 110 16.15 -6.43 -19.17
C LYS A 110 14.91 -6.13 -18.35
N SER A 111 13.97 -5.36 -18.88
CA SER A 111 12.85 -4.84 -18.10
C SER A 111 11.60 -4.62 -18.93
N LEU A 112 10.48 -4.54 -18.24
CA LEU A 112 9.26 -3.94 -18.75
C LEU A 112 9.19 -2.50 -18.24
N TYR A 113 8.77 -1.57 -19.08
CA TYR A 113 8.62 -0.17 -18.72
C TYR A 113 7.19 0.28 -18.96
N PHE A 114 6.64 1.01 -17.98
CA PHE A 114 5.27 1.54 -18.00
C PHE A 114 5.26 3.00 -17.60
N ILE A 115 4.37 3.78 -18.21
CA ILE A 115 4.00 5.13 -17.72
C ILE A 115 2.48 5.18 -17.63
N PHE A 116 1.97 5.51 -16.46
CA PHE A 116 0.53 5.64 -16.23
C PHE A 116 0.21 6.77 -15.25
N LYS A 117 -0.99 7.35 -15.40
CA LYS A 117 -1.51 8.34 -14.47
C LYS A 117 -1.98 7.63 -13.20
N VAL A 118 -1.59 8.15 -12.04
CA VAL A 118 -2.13 7.68 -10.76
C VAL A 118 -3.57 8.17 -10.63
N PRO A 119 -4.51 7.31 -10.21
CA PRO A 119 -5.88 7.74 -9.95
C PRO A 119 -5.95 8.87 -8.94
N ASP A 120 -6.81 9.87 -9.21
CA ASP A 120 -7.08 10.99 -8.31
C ASP A 120 -8.01 10.52 -7.16
N THR A 121 -7.56 9.53 -6.42
CA THR A 121 -8.22 8.92 -5.27
C THR A 121 -7.31 8.98 -4.05
N LEU A 122 -7.88 8.80 -2.89
CA LEU A 122 -7.12 8.77 -1.65
C LEU A 122 -6.07 7.65 -1.65
N GLU A 123 -6.46 6.48 -2.14
CA GLU A 123 -5.56 5.34 -2.27
C GLU A 123 -4.42 5.63 -3.25
N GLY A 124 -4.72 6.28 -4.38
CA GLY A 124 -3.70 6.70 -5.35
C GLY A 124 -2.68 7.65 -4.72
N TYR A 125 -3.13 8.62 -3.94
CA TYR A 125 -2.24 9.52 -3.20
C TYR A 125 -1.41 8.80 -2.14
N SER A 126 -1.99 7.83 -1.44
CA SER A 126 -1.26 7.00 -0.47
C SER A 126 -0.12 6.23 -1.15
N VAL A 127 -0.35 5.70 -2.34
CA VAL A 127 0.71 5.03 -3.13
C VAL A 127 1.81 6.02 -3.55
N ILE A 128 1.46 7.24 -3.95
CA ILE A 128 2.45 8.28 -4.27
C ILE A 128 3.36 8.55 -3.08
N GLU A 129 2.80 8.66 -1.87
CA GLU A 129 3.60 8.89 -0.66
C GLU A 129 4.51 7.69 -0.31
N VAL A 130 4.02 6.46 -0.47
CA VAL A 130 4.85 5.24 -0.33
C VAL A 130 6.04 5.29 -1.28
N ILE A 131 5.82 5.69 -2.53
CA ILE A 131 6.88 5.79 -3.53
C ILE A 131 7.86 6.93 -3.20
N ARG A 132 7.38 8.11 -2.81
CA ARG A 132 8.20 9.26 -2.41
C ARG A 132 9.14 8.94 -1.25
N ASN A 133 8.64 8.19 -0.29
CA ASN A 133 9.42 7.74 0.87
C ASN A 133 10.35 6.56 0.56
N GLY A 134 10.38 6.08 -0.67
CA GLY A 134 11.25 4.99 -1.10
C GLY A 134 10.89 3.63 -0.50
N TRP A 135 9.64 3.44 -0.08
CA TRP A 135 9.16 2.22 0.55
C TRP A 135 8.62 1.19 -0.45
N CYS A 136 8.49 1.55 -1.73
CA CYS A 136 8.18 0.60 -2.78
C CYS A 136 9.48 0.11 -3.44
N LYS A 137 9.80 -1.18 -3.29
CA LYS A 137 11.09 -1.74 -3.71
C LYS A 137 10.98 -2.89 -4.69
N SER A 138 9.81 -3.50 -4.82
CA SER A 138 9.59 -4.67 -5.64
C SER A 138 8.21 -4.69 -6.29
N CYS A 139 8.06 -5.54 -7.27
CA CYS A 139 6.82 -5.81 -7.96
C CYS A 139 6.64 -7.32 -8.12
N LYS A 140 5.48 -7.85 -7.73
CA LYS A 140 5.06 -9.19 -8.13
C LYS A 140 4.52 -9.13 -9.55
N VAL A 141 5.08 -9.92 -10.45
CA VAL A 141 4.57 -10.12 -11.80
C VAL A 141 3.88 -11.46 -11.84
N GLN A 142 2.57 -11.43 -12.03
CA GLN A 142 1.79 -12.64 -12.27
C GLN A 142 1.66 -12.85 -13.78
N PHE A 143 1.95 -14.06 -14.22
CA PHE A 143 1.89 -14.42 -15.61
C PHE A 143 1.43 -15.87 -15.76
N ALA A 144 0.97 -16.21 -16.96
CA ALA A 144 0.62 -17.57 -17.31
C ALA A 144 1.48 -18.06 -18.48
N THR A 145 1.87 -19.32 -18.44
CA THR A 145 2.65 -19.97 -19.49
C THR A 145 2.30 -21.47 -19.58
N TYR A 146 2.79 -22.13 -20.63
CA TYR A 146 2.61 -23.57 -20.88
C TYR A 146 3.86 -24.33 -20.45
N TYR A 147 3.96 -24.72 -19.17
CA TYR A 147 5.15 -25.37 -18.60
C TYR A 147 5.54 -26.69 -19.29
N GLU A 148 4.58 -27.38 -19.86
CA GLU A 148 4.80 -28.66 -20.55
C GLU A 148 5.17 -28.49 -22.01
N ASN A 149 5.16 -27.27 -22.51
CA ASN A 149 5.49 -26.95 -23.88
C ASN A 149 6.94 -26.43 -23.98
N ARG A 150 7.81 -27.14 -24.67
CA ARG A 150 9.22 -26.78 -24.84
C ARG A 150 9.43 -25.48 -25.63
N ASP A 151 8.43 -25.02 -26.36
CA ASP A 151 8.44 -23.72 -27.03
C ASP A 151 8.14 -22.56 -26.04
N PHE A 152 7.73 -22.86 -24.83
CA PHE A 152 7.43 -21.89 -23.78
C PHE A 152 8.37 -21.97 -22.58
N VAL A 153 8.78 -23.19 -22.19
CA VAL A 153 9.65 -23.39 -21.02
C VAL A 153 10.74 -24.42 -21.35
N ARG A 154 11.99 -24.04 -21.09
CA ARG A 154 13.14 -24.94 -21.08
C ARG A 154 13.37 -25.44 -19.67
N PHE A 155 13.56 -26.75 -19.56
CA PHE A 155 13.84 -27.39 -18.30
C PHE A 155 15.28 -27.85 -18.23
N SER A 156 15.94 -27.58 -17.10
CA SER A 156 17.28 -28.10 -16.82
C SER A 156 17.39 -28.59 -15.38
N ARG A 157 18.42 -29.38 -15.11
CA ARG A 157 18.73 -29.92 -13.79
C ARG A 157 20.20 -29.67 -13.49
N MET A 158 20.49 -29.13 -12.33
CA MET A 158 21.85 -28.83 -11.89
C MET A 158 22.06 -29.16 -10.41
N LYS A 159 23.32 -29.30 -10.01
CA LYS A 159 23.69 -29.34 -8.59
C LYS A 159 23.90 -27.91 -8.10
N ASP A 160 23.35 -27.61 -6.92
CA ASP A 160 23.51 -26.33 -6.25
C ASP A 160 23.80 -26.59 -4.76
N GLY A 161 25.07 -26.65 -4.42
CA GLY A 161 25.54 -27.11 -3.12
C GLY A 161 25.14 -28.57 -2.87
N THR A 162 24.46 -28.83 -1.77
CA THR A 162 23.97 -30.16 -1.40
C THR A 162 22.67 -30.56 -2.09
N LYS A 163 21.94 -29.57 -2.65
CA LYS A 163 20.63 -29.79 -3.28
C LYS A 163 20.72 -30.00 -4.79
N THR A 164 19.72 -30.68 -5.34
CA THR A 164 19.48 -30.69 -6.78
C THR A 164 18.52 -29.59 -7.14
N ALA A 165 18.94 -28.66 -8.00
CA ALA A 165 18.08 -27.60 -8.53
C ALA A 165 17.41 -28.06 -9.83
N PHE A 166 16.09 -27.89 -9.89
CA PHE A 166 15.30 -28.00 -11.11
C PHE A 166 14.99 -26.59 -11.59
N VAL A 167 15.48 -26.24 -12.76
CA VAL A 167 15.37 -24.87 -13.30
C VAL A 167 14.38 -24.85 -14.46
N PHE A 168 13.39 -23.99 -14.35
CA PHE A 168 12.36 -23.73 -15.35
C PHE A 168 12.62 -22.36 -15.98
N ASN A 169 13.27 -22.37 -17.16
CA ASN A 169 13.51 -21.14 -17.91
C ASN A 169 12.32 -20.86 -18.81
N VAL A 170 11.51 -19.87 -18.44
CA VAL A 170 10.39 -19.38 -19.24
C VAL A 170 10.94 -18.56 -20.41
N ILE A 171 10.80 -19.09 -21.62
CA ILE A 171 11.27 -18.47 -22.87
C ILE A 171 10.11 -17.80 -23.63
N LYS A 172 8.88 -18.06 -23.22
CA LYS A 172 7.69 -17.41 -23.75
C LYS A 172 6.60 -17.35 -22.67
N VAL A 173 6.11 -16.18 -22.38
CA VAL A 173 4.94 -15.93 -21.55
C VAL A 173 3.71 -15.98 -22.44
N ALA A 174 2.65 -16.65 -22.03
CA ALA A 174 1.38 -16.66 -22.77
C ALA A 174 0.61 -15.36 -22.52
N GLU A 175 0.49 -14.97 -21.25
CA GLU A 175 -0.14 -13.72 -20.86
C GLU A 175 0.42 -13.20 -19.53
N ILE A 176 0.37 -11.88 -19.32
CA ILE A 176 0.56 -11.23 -18.01
C ILE A 176 -0.83 -11.03 -17.42
N THR A 177 -1.02 -11.46 -16.19
CA THR A 177 -2.32 -11.36 -15.52
C THR A 177 -2.39 -10.21 -14.52
N SER A 178 -1.27 -9.86 -13.87
CA SER A 178 -1.17 -8.65 -13.05
C SER A 178 0.26 -8.21 -12.79
N LEU A 179 0.43 -6.92 -12.46
CA LEU A 179 1.64 -6.37 -11.84
C LEU A 179 1.25 -5.71 -10.51
N LEU A 180 1.80 -6.20 -9.40
CA LEU A 180 1.48 -5.70 -8.09
C LEU A 180 2.73 -5.11 -7.44
N LEU A 181 2.78 -3.78 -7.36
CA LEU A 181 3.80 -3.05 -6.60
C LEU A 181 3.67 -3.41 -5.13
N GLN A 182 4.80 -3.62 -4.47
CA GLN A 182 4.83 -4.01 -3.07
C GLN A 182 5.56 -2.96 -2.23
N ALA A 183 5.00 -2.67 -1.07
CA ALA A 183 5.75 -1.99 -0.03
C ALA A 183 6.92 -2.87 0.43
N LYS A 184 7.99 -2.23 0.91
CA LYS A 184 9.08 -2.91 1.62
C LYS A 184 8.49 -3.74 2.77
N GLU A 185 9.05 -4.91 3.06
CA GLU A 185 8.79 -5.61 4.33
C GLU A 185 9.02 -4.63 5.48
N GLY A 186 8.05 -4.50 6.39
CA GLY A 186 8.07 -3.50 7.46
C GLY A 186 7.32 -2.20 7.09
N TYR A 187 6.57 -2.16 5.97
CA TYR A 187 5.59 -1.12 5.74
C TYR A 187 4.61 -1.06 6.92
N PHE A 188 4.30 0.16 7.39
CA PHE A 188 3.44 0.33 8.55
C PHE A 188 2.06 -0.30 8.34
N ASP A 189 1.93 -1.52 8.84
CA ASP A 189 0.64 -2.18 8.98
C ASP A 189 -0.02 -1.65 10.26
N ILE A 190 -1.10 -0.90 10.10
CA ILE A 190 -1.87 -0.35 11.22
C ILE A 190 -2.55 -1.43 12.06
N THR A 191 -2.72 -2.66 11.52
CA THR A 191 -3.46 -3.74 12.17
C THR A 191 -2.91 -4.10 13.57
N PRO A 192 -1.60 -4.26 13.80
CA PRO A 192 -1.08 -4.53 15.14
C PRO A 192 -1.36 -3.42 16.13
N LEU A 193 -1.27 -2.13 15.71
CA LEU A 193 -1.60 -0.99 16.53
C LEU A 193 -3.09 -0.94 16.83
N ARG A 194 -3.94 -1.12 15.82
CA ARG A 194 -5.40 -1.18 15.95
C ARG A 194 -5.83 -2.28 16.94
N GLU A 195 -5.27 -3.48 16.83
CA GLU A 195 -5.55 -4.59 17.74
C GLU A 195 -5.02 -4.33 19.16
N TYR A 196 -3.88 -3.64 19.29
CA TYR A 196 -3.40 -3.16 20.58
C TYR A 196 -4.41 -2.20 21.21
N CYS A 197 -4.87 -1.18 20.46
CA CYS A 197 -5.84 -0.20 20.94
C CYS A 197 -7.16 -0.86 21.35
N LYS A 198 -7.67 -1.82 20.61
CA LYS A 198 -8.87 -2.61 20.97
C LYS A 198 -8.76 -3.30 22.33
N LYS A 199 -7.58 -3.74 22.72
CA LYS A 199 -7.34 -4.46 23.98
C LYS A 199 -7.20 -3.53 25.19
N GLN A 200 -7.09 -2.22 24.98
CA GLN A 200 -6.94 -1.27 26.08
C GLN A 200 -8.26 -1.07 26.85
N ARG A 201 -8.21 -1.14 28.19
CA ARG A 201 -9.38 -1.01 29.05
C ARG A 201 -10.22 0.28 28.85
N PRO A 202 -9.64 1.47 28.62
CA PRO A 202 -10.40 2.69 28.40
C PRO A 202 -11.40 2.59 27.25
N ILE A 203 -11.04 1.91 26.17
CA ILE A 203 -11.89 1.75 24.98
C ILE A 203 -13.23 1.07 25.31
N TYR A 204 -13.23 0.08 26.21
CA TYR A 204 -14.46 -0.61 26.61
C TYR A 204 -15.31 0.16 27.63
N ARG A 205 -14.72 1.12 28.33
CA ARG A 205 -15.41 1.93 29.35
C ARG A 205 -16.03 3.21 28.79
N LEU A 206 -15.46 3.74 27.72
CA LEU A 206 -15.84 5.02 27.14
C LEU A 206 -16.67 4.79 25.87
N LYS A 207 -17.99 4.68 26.01
CA LYS A 207 -18.92 4.50 24.88
C LYS A 207 -18.76 5.53 23.77
N VAL A 208 -18.36 6.73 24.13
CA VAL A 208 -18.25 7.87 23.21
C VAL A 208 -16.89 7.95 22.54
N TYR A 209 -15.84 7.52 23.22
CA TYR A 209 -14.43 7.59 22.79
C TYR A 209 -13.85 6.18 22.58
N GLY A 210 -14.67 5.28 22.07
CA GLY A 210 -14.30 3.89 21.81
C GLY A 210 -13.84 3.65 20.37
N LEU A 211 -13.70 2.37 20.02
CA LEU A 211 -13.19 1.93 18.72
C LEU A 211 -13.98 2.52 17.54
N ASP A 212 -15.32 2.62 17.65
CA ASP A 212 -16.15 3.20 16.60
C ASP A 212 -15.79 4.65 16.29
N HIS A 213 -15.42 5.42 17.31
CA HIS A 213 -14.88 6.78 17.15
C HIS A 213 -13.55 6.74 16.39
N PHE A 214 -12.62 5.91 16.82
CA PHE A 214 -11.31 5.77 16.17
C PHE A 214 -11.41 5.39 14.69
N GLU A 215 -12.30 4.46 14.36
CA GLU A 215 -12.56 4.06 12.95
C GLU A 215 -13.13 5.24 12.14
N ARG A 216 -14.05 6.03 12.70
CA ARG A 216 -14.58 7.21 12.00
C ARG A 216 -13.55 8.32 11.85
N VAL A 217 -12.69 8.54 12.86
CA VAL A 217 -11.56 9.48 12.75
C VAL A 217 -10.59 9.03 11.67
N ALA A 218 -10.28 7.74 11.58
CA ALA A 218 -9.46 7.20 10.50
C ALA A 218 -10.10 7.47 9.11
N GLN A 219 -11.40 7.17 8.95
CA GLN A 219 -12.14 7.44 7.71
C GLN A 219 -12.20 8.95 7.37
N ASN A 220 -12.33 9.80 8.38
CA ASN A 220 -12.30 11.26 8.17
C ASN A 220 -10.90 11.72 7.75
N GLY A 221 -9.84 11.18 8.36
CA GLY A 221 -8.45 11.43 7.95
C GLY A 221 -8.19 11.04 6.50
N GLU A 222 -8.74 9.90 6.08
CA GLU A 222 -8.71 9.46 4.68
C GLU A 222 -9.42 10.46 3.75
N LYS A 223 -10.63 10.90 4.10
CA LYS A 223 -11.37 11.89 3.31
C LYS A 223 -10.64 13.24 3.24
N LEU A 224 -9.96 13.64 4.30
CA LEU A 224 -9.23 14.92 4.39
C LEU A 224 -7.87 14.91 3.74
N TYR A 225 -7.32 13.73 3.46
CA TYR A 225 -5.96 13.60 2.96
C TYR A 225 -5.68 14.49 1.74
N ILE A 226 -4.51 15.10 1.74
CA ILE A 226 -3.94 15.88 0.62
C ILE A 226 -2.48 15.50 0.42
N PRO A 227 -1.93 15.61 -0.80
CA PRO A 227 -0.52 15.33 -1.07
C PRO A 227 0.42 16.14 -0.16
N GLY A 228 1.44 15.45 0.36
CA GLY A 228 2.43 16.01 1.28
C GLY A 228 2.04 15.96 2.76
N ALA A 229 0.86 15.42 3.11
CA ALA A 229 0.57 14.98 4.47
C ALA A 229 1.09 13.54 4.67
N ASN A 230 1.37 13.14 5.91
CA ASN A 230 1.81 11.79 6.24
C ASN A 230 0.63 10.90 6.61
N PRO A 231 0.19 9.96 5.74
CA PRO A 231 -0.99 9.13 5.99
C PRO A 231 -0.82 8.18 7.18
N TYR A 232 0.41 7.76 7.48
CA TYR A 232 0.69 6.85 8.61
C TYR A 232 0.51 7.55 9.94
N VAL A 233 0.98 8.79 10.04
CA VAL A 233 0.77 9.62 11.23
C VAL A 233 -0.72 9.87 11.42
N ILE A 234 -1.46 10.17 10.34
CA ILE A 234 -2.91 10.39 10.39
C ILE A 234 -3.64 9.13 10.88
N HIS A 235 -3.30 7.95 10.33
CA HIS A 235 -3.91 6.68 10.77
C HIS A 235 -3.52 6.33 12.21
N ALA A 236 -2.25 6.45 12.59
CA ALA A 236 -1.82 6.19 13.97
C ALA A 236 -2.47 7.15 14.97
N PHE A 237 -2.61 8.42 14.60
CA PHE A 237 -3.34 9.41 15.40
C PHE A 237 -4.78 8.98 15.65
N ALA A 238 -5.49 8.53 14.63
CA ALA A 238 -6.88 8.13 14.75
C ALA A 238 -7.11 7.10 15.86
N TYR A 239 -6.19 6.13 16.01
CA TYR A 239 -6.30 5.08 17.03
C TYR A 239 -5.69 5.46 18.37
N LEU A 240 -4.80 6.45 18.42
CA LEU A 240 -4.05 6.76 19.64
C LEU A 240 -4.53 8.00 20.38
N HIS A 241 -5.01 9.05 19.69
CA HIS A 241 -5.19 10.39 20.26
C HIS A 241 -5.95 10.39 21.60
N ASP A 242 -7.01 9.59 21.71
CA ASP A 242 -7.89 9.48 22.88
C ASP A 242 -7.64 8.22 23.73
N LEU A 243 -6.61 7.41 23.43
CA LEU A 243 -6.41 6.11 24.07
C LEU A 243 -6.12 6.20 25.59
N GLU A 244 -5.46 7.26 26.03
CA GLU A 244 -5.16 7.55 27.43
C GLU A 244 -6.20 8.48 28.11
N ARG A 245 -7.39 8.59 27.52
CA ARG A 245 -8.48 9.35 28.11
C ARG A 245 -9.11 8.60 29.30
N ASN A 246 -9.40 9.28 30.39
CA ASN A 246 -9.89 8.70 31.63
C ASN A 246 -11.40 8.84 31.82
N ASP A 247 -12.04 9.83 31.19
CA ASP A 247 -13.46 10.08 31.32
C ASP A 247 -14.13 10.55 30.02
N ASN A 248 -15.47 10.67 30.04
CA ASN A 248 -16.29 11.08 28.90
C ASN A 248 -16.61 12.59 28.88
N VAL A 249 -16.10 13.38 29.80
CA VAL A 249 -16.49 14.80 29.95
C VAL A 249 -15.34 15.72 29.55
N LYS A 250 -14.39 15.94 30.45
CA LYS A 250 -13.25 16.80 30.22
C LYS A 250 -12.04 16.22 30.93
N ASP A 251 -11.06 15.85 30.12
CA ASP A 251 -9.82 15.26 30.60
C ASP A 251 -8.61 15.99 30.01
N PRO A 252 -8.31 17.20 30.46
CA PRO A 252 -7.17 17.96 29.99
C PRO A 252 -5.88 17.16 30.26
N GLY A 253 -5.04 17.04 29.28
CA GLY A 253 -3.75 16.34 29.38
C GLY A 253 -3.77 14.87 28.93
N HIS A 254 -4.90 14.32 28.45
CA HIS A 254 -4.87 12.98 27.85
C HIS A 254 -3.97 12.93 26.61
N GLY A 255 -3.90 13.99 25.81
CA GLY A 255 -2.97 14.07 24.68
C GLY A 255 -1.49 13.98 25.10
N GLU A 256 -1.10 14.59 26.22
CA GLU A 256 0.26 14.45 26.77
C GLU A 256 0.50 13.03 27.32
N ARG A 257 -0.53 12.42 27.94
CA ARG A 257 -0.41 11.01 28.37
C ARG A 257 -0.26 10.07 27.17
N THR A 258 -1.00 10.33 26.10
CA THR A 258 -0.87 9.58 24.84
C THR A 258 0.51 9.77 24.23
N ALA A 259 1.07 10.98 24.23
CA ALA A 259 2.43 11.21 23.75
C ALA A 259 3.49 10.38 24.53
N LYS A 260 3.31 10.24 25.85
CA LYS A 260 4.14 9.35 26.68
C LYS A 260 3.90 7.86 26.41
N LEU A 261 2.66 7.48 26.09
CA LEU A 261 2.34 6.12 25.66
C LEU A 261 3.05 5.80 24.35
N ILE A 262 3.04 6.70 23.37
CA ILE A 262 3.73 6.53 22.08
C ILE A 262 5.21 6.18 22.31
N ASP A 263 5.91 6.86 23.21
CA ASP A 263 7.31 6.53 23.54
C ASP A 263 7.47 5.11 24.07
N ARG A 264 6.50 4.62 24.87
CA ARG A 264 6.56 3.26 25.46
C ARG A 264 6.28 2.16 24.44
N ILE A 265 5.42 2.43 23.44
CA ILE A 265 4.98 1.41 22.50
C ILE A 265 5.68 1.46 21.14
N ARG A 266 6.45 2.53 20.84
CA ARG A 266 7.07 2.75 19.54
C ARG A 266 7.95 1.59 19.07
N GLY A 267 8.72 0.99 19.96
CA GLY A 267 9.60 -0.14 19.65
C GLY A 267 8.88 -1.44 19.32
N LYS A 268 7.53 -1.48 19.40
CA LYS A 268 6.75 -2.66 19.10
C LYS A 268 5.67 -2.44 18.03
N TYR A 269 5.03 -1.28 18.03
CA TYR A 269 3.86 -1.00 17.19
C TYR A 269 4.07 0.13 16.18
N LEU A 270 5.18 0.86 16.28
CA LEU A 270 5.54 1.99 15.42
C LEU A 270 7.01 1.88 14.98
N THR A 271 7.49 0.65 14.77
CA THR A 271 8.90 0.35 14.44
C THR A 271 9.36 1.00 13.15
N ASP A 272 8.44 1.20 12.21
CA ASP A 272 8.71 1.75 10.88
C ASP A 272 8.63 3.28 10.83
N PHE A 273 8.24 3.91 11.96
CA PHE A 273 8.21 5.37 12.08
C PHE A 273 9.60 5.92 12.37
N SER A 274 10.02 6.90 11.60
CA SER A 274 11.19 7.72 11.91
C SER A 274 10.97 8.55 13.17
N ASP A 275 12.03 9.06 13.78
CA ASP A 275 11.94 9.94 14.95
C ASP A 275 11.12 11.21 14.64
N ALA A 276 11.20 11.74 13.42
CA ALA A 276 10.41 12.89 12.98
C ALA A 276 8.91 12.57 12.92
N GLU A 277 8.52 11.39 12.42
CA GLU A 277 7.12 10.94 12.37
C GLU A 277 6.57 10.65 13.77
N ILE A 278 7.37 10.05 14.64
CA ILE A 278 7.01 9.87 16.05
C ILE A 278 6.76 11.22 16.72
N GLN A 279 7.65 12.22 16.49
CA GLN A 279 7.46 13.55 17.06
C GLN A 279 6.19 14.21 16.51
N LEU A 280 5.95 14.11 15.19
CA LEU A 280 4.76 14.64 14.53
C LEU A 280 3.47 14.03 15.09
N LEU A 281 3.44 12.71 15.31
CA LEU A 281 2.34 11.99 15.92
C LEU A 281 2.08 12.45 17.36
N LYS A 282 3.14 12.60 18.16
CA LYS A 282 3.05 13.10 19.55
C LYS A 282 2.50 14.52 19.59
N ASP A 283 2.93 15.37 18.68
CA ASP A 283 2.47 16.77 18.62
C ASP A 283 1.00 16.84 18.17
N ALA A 284 0.58 16.02 17.19
CA ALA A 284 -0.83 15.91 16.84
C ALA A 284 -1.69 15.51 18.05
N CYS A 285 -1.26 14.49 18.80
CA CYS A 285 -1.98 14.05 20.01
C CYS A 285 -2.02 15.12 21.11
N ARG A 286 -0.96 15.92 21.29
CA ARG A 286 -0.94 17.01 22.28
C ARG A 286 -1.86 18.16 21.92
N LEU A 287 -1.96 18.46 20.63
CA LEU A 287 -2.59 19.70 20.14
C LEU A 287 -4.06 19.54 19.80
N HIS A 288 -4.59 18.30 19.66
CA HIS A 288 -5.91 18.07 19.06
C HIS A 288 -7.07 18.74 19.83
N GLU A 289 -7.00 18.88 21.18
CA GLU A 289 -8.03 19.56 21.95
C GLU A 289 -7.85 21.09 22.05
N THR A 290 -6.64 21.59 21.90
CA THR A 290 -6.31 22.97 22.30
C THR A 290 -5.97 23.88 21.14
N THR A 291 -5.73 23.35 19.95
CA THR A 291 -5.21 24.10 18.81
C THR A 291 -6.16 24.00 17.63
N THR A 292 -6.50 25.13 17.03
CA THR A 292 -7.39 25.17 15.87
C THR A 292 -6.63 24.81 14.60
N GLN A 293 -5.44 25.37 14.40
CA GLN A 293 -4.61 25.18 13.21
C GLN A 293 -3.12 25.31 13.57
N THR A 294 -2.25 24.54 12.94
CA THR A 294 -0.79 24.55 13.17
C THR A 294 0.00 25.02 11.96
N GLY A 295 -0.57 24.95 10.75
CA GLY A 295 0.11 25.11 9.48
C GLY A 295 0.90 23.88 9.03
N ASN A 296 0.94 22.83 9.83
CA ASN A 296 1.46 21.52 9.43
C ASN A 296 0.33 20.68 8.87
N ARG A 297 0.37 20.35 7.58
CA ARG A 297 -0.69 19.63 6.87
C ARG A 297 -1.13 18.33 7.55
N THR A 298 -0.18 17.57 8.06
CA THR A 298 -0.47 16.29 8.72
C THR A 298 -1.20 16.49 10.05
N ILE A 299 -0.72 17.40 10.88
CA ILE A 299 -1.37 17.72 12.16
C ILE A 299 -2.75 18.31 11.90
N ASP A 300 -2.87 19.28 10.99
CA ASP A 300 -4.12 19.96 10.68
C ASP A 300 -5.20 18.99 10.18
N ILE A 301 -4.83 17.97 9.39
CA ILE A 301 -5.72 16.87 9.02
C ILE A 301 -6.12 16.02 10.24
N CYS A 302 -5.20 15.72 11.15
CA CYS A 302 -5.50 15.00 12.38
C CYS A 302 -6.54 15.74 13.22
N LEU A 303 -6.37 17.06 13.40
CA LEU A 303 -7.29 17.91 14.15
C LEU A 303 -8.69 17.91 13.55
N ASP A 304 -8.78 18.09 12.24
CA ASP A 304 -10.06 18.12 11.51
C ASP A 304 -10.74 16.76 11.47
N ALA A 305 -9.97 15.67 11.35
CA ALA A 305 -10.51 14.32 11.35
C ALA A 305 -11.27 13.98 12.62
N ASP A 306 -10.75 14.40 13.77
CA ASP A 306 -11.44 14.25 15.06
C ASP A 306 -12.67 15.17 15.18
N ARG A 307 -12.55 16.46 14.80
CA ARG A 307 -13.64 17.42 14.81
C ARG A 307 -14.82 17.02 13.94
N LEU A 308 -14.58 16.42 12.78
CA LEU A 308 -15.64 15.93 11.90
C LEU A 308 -16.44 14.77 12.51
N ASP A 309 -15.98 14.14 13.59
CA ASP A 309 -16.76 13.13 14.34
C ASP A 309 -17.54 13.71 15.53
N LEU A 310 -17.50 15.02 15.79
CA LEU A 310 -18.28 15.69 16.84
C LEU A 310 -19.81 15.50 16.71
N PRO A 311 -20.42 15.30 15.52
CA PRO A 311 -21.85 15.02 15.40
C PRO A 311 -22.32 13.82 16.22
N ARG A 312 -21.44 12.85 16.54
CA ARG A 312 -21.75 11.75 17.49
C ARG A 312 -22.17 12.24 18.87
N LEU A 313 -21.77 13.46 19.23
CA LEU A 313 -22.10 14.14 20.49
C LEU A 313 -23.26 15.12 20.35
N GLY A 314 -23.86 15.25 19.15
CA GLY A 314 -24.85 16.27 18.83
C GLY A 314 -24.23 17.67 18.59
N ILE A 315 -22.90 17.75 18.45
CA ILE A 315 -22.16 18.99 18.21
C ILE A 315 -21.73 18.99 16.74
N TYR A 316 -22.08 20.06 16.01
CA TYR A 316 -21.68 20.21 14.62
C TYR A 316 -20.46 21.14 14.54
N PRO A 317 -19.37 20.71 13.87
CA PRO A 317 -18.18 21.52 13.77
C PRO A 317 -18.46 22.79 12.96
N ASP A 318 -17.97 23.93 13.45
CA ASP A 318 -18.04 25.19 12.74
C ASP A 318 -16.99 25.21 11.60
N PRO A 319 -17.40 25.42 10.33
CA PRO A 319 -16.47 25.50 9.20
C PRO A 319 -15.32 26.50 9.40
N ASP A 320 -15.57 27.61 10.11
CA ASP A 320 -14.55 28.64 10.35
C ASP A 320 -13.49 28.20 11.39
N THR A 321 -13.74 27.12 12.12
CA THR A 321 -12.81 26.56 13.11
C THR A 321 -12.02 25.36 12.59
N MET A 322 -12.24 24.97 11.34
CA MET A 322 -11.49 23.87 10.73
C MET A 322 -10.11 24.33 10.30
N ALA A 323 -9.14 23.44 10.42
CA ALA A 323 -7.74 23.72 10.11
C ALA A 323 -7.44 23.67 8.60
N THR A 324 -8.25 22.93 7.83
CA THR A 324 -8.06 22.71 6.39
C THR A 324 -9.28 23.18 5.60
N GLU A 325 -9.07 23.65 4.36
CA GLU A 325 -10.17 24.02 3.45
C GLU A 325 -11.14 22.83 3.23
N LYS A 326 -10.61 21.63 3.07
CA LYS A 326 -11.42 20.42 2.87
C LYS A 326 -12.22 20.07 4.12
N GLY A 327 -11.66 20.28 5.31
CA GLY A 327 -12.34 20.16 6.58
C GLY A 327 -13.51 21.14 6.68
N ALA A 328 -13.29 22.41 6.32
CA ALA A 328 -14.33 23.44 6.31
C ALA A 328 -15.50 23.08 5.36
N LEU A 329 -15.21 22.55 4.17
CA LEU A 329 -16.25 22.11 3.23
C LEU A 329 -17.08 20.95 3.81
N LEU A 330 -16.43 19.93 4.38
CA LEU A 330 -17.11 18.79 5.01
C LEU A 330 -17.94 19.20 6.24
N ALA A 331 -17.41 20.11 7.06
CA ALA A 331 -18.15 20.64 8.21
C ALA A 331 -19.41 21.40 7.78
N ALA A 332 -19.33 22.20 6.71
CA ALA A 332 -20.46 22.87 6.11
C ALA A 332 -21.52 21.90 5.55
N GLU A 333 -21.11 20.76 4.97
CA GLU A 333 -22.02 19.71 4.52
C GLU A 333 -22.74 19.03 5.70
N LEU A 334 -22.03 18.70 6.78
CA LEU A 334 -22.62 18.12 7.99
C LEU A 334 -23.65 19.06 8.60
N SER A 335 -23.41 20.36 8.60
CA SER A 335 -24.33 21.36 9.15
C SER A 335 -25.61 21.54 8.32
N ARG A 336 -25.56 21.30 7.00
CA ARG A 336 -26.73 21.36 6.09
C ARG A 336 -27.62 20.13 6.20
N ASN A 337 -27.09 19.00 6.62
CA ASN A 337 -27.83 17.74 6.76
C ASN A 337 -28.35 17.48 8.17
N LYS A 338 -28.48 18.54 8.98
CA LYS A 338 -28.91 18.56 10.39
C LYS A 338 -30.42 18.36 10.58
#